data_ea89a17bdda7954251ef8c81dc1f0a14
#
_entry.id   ea89a17bdda7954251ef8c81dc1f0a14
#
_cell.length_a   1.000
_cell.length_b   1.000
_cell.length_c   1.000
_cell.angle_alpha   90.00
_cell.angle_beta   90.00
_cell.angle_gamma   90.00
#
_symmetry.space_group_name_H-M   'P 1'
#
loop_
_entity.id
_entity.type
_entity.pdbx_description
1 polymer ?
#
loop_
_entity_poly.entity_id
_entity_poly.type
_entity_poly.pdbx_seq_one_letter_code
_entity_poly.pdbx_strand_id
1 'polypeptide(L)'
;MMIFYAVASIAVFTPFYYTQVMYKDVIFSMGLVGESLFILYLIHAEKLKWRYLIPGMVAVFFTMTFRHMGSVPALLGILIALVYLVGKKKYKKLLLGSVVTLCALVLNGTVSYVGEHVLKAEPNPAYVTYGSPLYMISAAVHDGIELDENDVALLEQVMPLDEWGNVYNKYWIDDASRTWGKIGAERIAKINDLIEKEGFGKQLIRMNAEIFIHHPGFYASRLLDPSSILWQIAQPNDGYNWALVNVAPNEGITYKGAYPIIQNYGMFTFQSPILQDLCWRGGYCLFFLIISVAI
;
A
#
# COMPACT_ATOMS: atom_id res chain seq x y z
N MET A 1 -22.15 17.40 -8.35
CA MET A 1 -21.27 16.45 -7.64
C MET A 1 -19.91 16.29 -8.32
N MET A 2 -19.81 15.84 -9.61
CA MET A 2 -18.52 15.69 -10.30
C MET A 2 -17.65 16.96 -10.34
N ILE A 3 -18.25 18.15 -10.55
CA ILE A 3 -17.52 19.43 -10.55
C ILE A 3 -16.95 19.73 -9.16
N PHE A 4 -17.72 19.46 -8.10
CA PHE A 4 -17.23 19.62 -6.72
C PHE A 4 -16.05 18.69 -6.43
N TYR A 5 -16.12 17.43 -6.88
CA TYR A 5 -15.00 16.49 -6.77
C TYR A 5 -13.77 16.93 -7.54
N ALA A 6 -13.96 17.42 -8.76
CA ALA A 6 -12.86 17.94 -9.56
C ALA A 6 -12.20 19.15 -8.89
N VAL A 7 -13.03 20.11 -8.41
CA VAL A 7 -12.52 21.29 -7.69
C VAL A 7 -11.87 20.91 -6.38
N ALA A 8 -12.48 20.02 -5.59
CA ALA A 8 -11.90 19.53 -4.34
C ALA A 8 -10.58 18.76 -4.58
N SER A 9 -10.50 17.94 -5.64
CA SER A 9 -9.29 17.20 -6.01
C SER A 9 -8.16 18.13 -6.48
N ILE A 10 -8.49 19.27 -7.10
CA ILE A 10 -7.51 20.28 -7.48
C ILE A 10 -7.10 21.11 -6.25
N ALA A 11 -8.06 21.45 -5.39
CA ALA A 11 -7.81 22.19 -4.16
C ALA A 11 -7.03 21.40 -3.12
N VAL A 12 -7.20 20.07 -3.09
CA VAL A 12 -6.39 19.19 -2.25
C VAL A 12 -5.04 18.97 -2.94
N PHE A 13 -4.02 19.66 -2.45
CA PHE A 13 -2.67 19.67 -3.01
C PHE A 13 -2.06 18.29 -3.19
N THR A 14 -2.33 17.36 -2.28
CA THR A 14 -1.71 16.03 -2.25
C THR A 14 -1.90 15.25 -3.54
N PRO A 15 -3.13 15.04 -4.09
CA PRO A 15 -3.29 14.37 -5.37
C PRO A 15 -2.57 15.10 -6.51
N PHE A 16 -2.68 16.43 -6.55
CA PHE A 16 -2.04 17.22 -7.60
C PHE A 16 -0.52 17.14 -7.55
N TYR A 17 0.07 17.22 -6.34
CA TYR A 17 1.51 17.09 -6.14
C TYR A 17 2.01 15.72 -6.58
N TYR A 18 1.36 14.65 -6.13
CA TYR A 18 1.78 13.29 -6.48
C TYR A 18 1.62 12.96 -7.96
N THR A 19 0.69 13.58 -8.68
CA THR A 19 0.58 13.40 -10.14
C THR A 19 1.78 13.99 -10.91
N GLN A 20 2.52 14.92 -10.32
CA GLN A 20 3.72 15.52 -10.91
C GLN A 20 4.99 14.70 -10.64
N VAL A 21 4.92 13.75 -9.70
CA VAL A 21 6.04 12.90 -9.35
C VAL A 21 5.81 11.51 -9.97
N MET A 22 6.73 11.06 -10.80
CA MET A 22 6.70 9.69 -11.36
C MET A 22 7.00 8.67 -10.25
N TYR A 23 6.08 8.52 -9.31
CA TYR A 23 6.19 7.57 -8.22
C TYR A 23 5.33 6.35 -8.50
N LYS A 24 5.86 5.16 -8.24
CA LYS A 24 5.15 3.89 -8.49
C LYS A 24 3.75 3.86 -7.86
N ASP A 25 3.57 4.50 -6.69
CA ASP A 25 2.31 4.53 -5.98
C ASP A 25 1.25 5.40 -6.66
N VAL A 26 1.65 6.37 -7.48
CA VAL A 26 0.71 7.15 -8.33
C VAL A 26 0.12 6.25 -9.40
N ILE A 27 0.97 5.50 -10.10
CA ILE A 27 0.52 4.57 -11.15
C ILE A 27 -0.36 3.47 -10.54
N PHE A 28 0.03 2.94 -9.39
CA PHE A 28 -0.79 2.00 -8.62
C PHE A 28 -2.17 2.59 -8.28
N SER A 29 -2.22 3.82 -7.76
CA SER A 29 -3.47 4.49 -7.39
C SER A 29 -4.37 4.74 -8.60
N MET A 30 -3.80 5.15 -9.74
CA MET A 30 -4.52 5.27 -11.00
C MET A 30 -5.07 3.92 -11.48
N GLY A 31 -4.26 2.87 -11.34
CA GLY A 31 -4.67 1.49 -11.60
C GLY A 31 -5.87 1.10 -10.75
N LEU A 32 -5.82 1.35 -9.44
CA LEU A 32 -6.89 1.00 -8.49
C LEU A 32 -8.20 1.74 -8.79
N VAL A 33 -8.14 3.03 -9.12
CA VAL A 33 -9.32 3.80 -9.56
C VAL A 33 -9.87 3.24 -10.88
N GLY A 34 -9.01 3.01 -11.86
CA GLY A 34 -9.40 2.42 -13.15
C GLY A 34 -10.02 1.02 -13.00
N GLU A 35 -9.46 0.19 -12.14
CA GLU A 35 -9.98 -1.13 -11.80
C GLU A 35 -11.36 -1.04 -11.12
N SER A 36 -11.53 -0.13 -10.18
CA SER A 36 -12.82 0.12 -9.53
C SER A 36 -13.89 0.53 -10.54
N LEU A 37 -13.56 1.43 -11.47
CA LEU A 37 -14.44 1.82 -12.57
C LEU A 37 -14.74 0.64 -13.50
N PHE A 38 -13.77 -0.22 -13.77
CA PHE A 38 -13.95 -1.42 -14.58
C PHE A 38 -14.88 -2.42 -13.87
N ILE A 39 -14.74 -2.63 -12.58
CA ILE A 39 -15.64 -3.46 -11.76
C ILE A 39 -17.07 -2.93 -11.83
N LEU A 40 -17.26 -1.63 -11.62
CA LEU A 40 -18.58 -0.99 -11.75
C LEU A 40 -19.15 -1.16 -13.16
N TYR A 41 -18.33 -1.02 -14.20
CA TYR A 41 -18.73 -1.25 -15.57
C TYR A 41 -19.17 -2.71 -15.80
N LEU A 42 -18.41 -3.70 -15.29
CA LEU A 42 -18.80 -5.12 -15.37
C LEU A 42 -20.15 -5.39 -14.71
N ILE A 43 -20.40 -4.79 -13.57
CA ILE A 43 -21.63 -5.00 -12.80
C ILE A 43 -22.83 -4.36 -13.49
N HIS A 44 -22.73 -3.10 -13.86
CA HIS A 44 -23.87 -2.26 -14.24
C HIS A 44 -24.12 -2.17 -15.76
N ALA A 45 -23.09 -2.27 -16.61
CA ALA A 45 -23.29 -2.11 -18.05
C ALA A 45 -24.27 -3.17 -18.59
N GLU A 46 -25.23 -2.77 -19.38
CA GLU A 46 -26.14 -3.72 -20.06
C GLU A 46 -25.40 -4.56 -21.11
N LYS A 47 -24.56 -3.91 -21.90
CA LYS A 47 -23.73 -4.56 -22.93
C LYS A 47 -22.27 -4.18 -22.72
N LEU A 48 -21.40 -5.20 -22.69
CA LEU A 48 -19.96 -4.97 -22.61
C LEU A 48 -19.41 -4.61 -24.00
N LYS A 49 -18.69 -3.48 -24.06
CA LYS A 49 -18.00 -3.01 -25.28
C LYS A 49 -16.51 -3.26 -25.12
N TRP A 50 -15.88 -3.87 -26.10
CA TRP A 50 -14.47 -4.23 -26.08
C TRP A 50 -13.54 -3.03 -25.79
N ARG A 51 -13.91 -1.83 -26.25
CA ARG A 51 -13.20 -0.58 -26.01
C ARG A 51 -13.01 -0.21 -24.52
N TYR A 52 -13.81 -0.78 -23.63
CA TYR A 52 -13.67 -0.59 -22.18
C TYR A 52 -12.99 -1.77 -21.48
N LEU A 53 -12.88 -2.93 -22.14
CA LEU A 53 -12.19 -4.09 -21.61
C LEU A 53 -10.68 -3.90 -21.64
N ILE A 54 -10.13 -3.24 -22.69
CA ILE A 54 -8.70 -2.95 -22.79
C ILE A 54 -8.24 -1.98 -21.67
N PRO A 55 -8.85 -0.80 -21.49
CA PRO A 55 -8.53 0.05 -20.34
C PRO A 55 -8.70 -0.64 -18.98
N GLY A 56 -9.72 -1.49 -18.84
CA GLY A 56 -9.91 -2.31 -17.64
C GLY A 56 -8.74 -3.26 -17.39
N MET A 57 -8.29 -3.96 -18.42
CA MET A 57 -7.12 -4.84 -18.34
C MET A 57 -5.84 -4.07 -17.96
N VAL A 58 -5.62 -2.91 -18.56
CA VAL A 58 -4.46 -2.04 -18.25
C VAL A 58 -4.55 -1.56 -16.80
N ALA A 59 -5.73 -1.19 -16.31
CA ALA A 59 -5.92 -0.75 -14.94
C ALA A 59 -5.61 -1.89 -13.94
N VAL A 60 -6.16 -3.09 -14.15
CA VAL A 60 -5.85 -4.27 -13.32
C VAL A 60 -4.36 -4.60 -13.36
N PHE A 61 -3.74 -4.57 -14.54
CA PHE A 61 -2.31 -4.79 -14.70
C PHE A 61 -1.48 -3.74 -13.92
N PHE A 62 -1.85 -2.46 -13.98
CA PHE A 62 -1.17 -1.39 -13.23
C PHE A 62 -1.30 -1.60 -11.71
N THR A 63 -2.49 -1.97 -11.23
CA THR A 63 -2.69 -2.28 -9.81
C THR A 63 -1.80 -3.45 -9.37
N MET A 64 -1.64 -4.48 -10.20
CA MET A 64 -0.80 -5.64 -9.87
C MET A 64 0.70 -5.33 -9.89
N THR A 65 1.15 -4.54 -10.85
CA THR A 65 2.58 -4.43 -11.20
C THR A 65 3.31 -3.35 -10.40
N PHE A 66 2.67 -2.19 -10.19
CA PHE A 66 3.39 -1.01 -9.69
C PHE A 66 3.50 -0.93 -8.16
N ARG A 67 2.96 -1.90 -7.42
CA ARG A 67 3.15 -1.98 -5.98
C ARG A 67 3.45 -3.41 -5.53
N HIS A 68 4.40 -3.53 -4.59
CA HIS A 68 4.60 -4.79 -3.88
C HIS A 68 3.27 -5.20 -3.22
N MET A 69 2.86 -6.45 -3.39
CA MET A 69 1.54 -6.96 -2.96
C MET A 69 0.32 -6.32 -3.67
N GLY A 70 0.51 -5.52 -4.72
CA GLY A 70 -0.60 -4.92 -5.49
C GLY A 70 -1.55 -5.94 -6.11
N SER A 71 -1.08 -7.16 -6.33
CA SER A 71 -1.92 -8.28 -6.81
C SER A 71 -3.02 -8.65 -5.81
N VAL A 72 -2.81 -8.45 -4.50
CA VAL A 72 -3.81 -8.81 -3.48
C VAL A 72 -5.08 -7.97 -3.59
N PRO A 73 -5.04 -6.61 -3.53
CA PRO A 73 -6.24 -5.80 -3.69
C PRO A 73 -6.86 -5.95 -5.08
N ALA A 74 -6.06 -6.08 -6.15
CA ALA A 74 -6.55 -6.27 -7.50
C ALA A 74 -7.36 -7.58 -7.63
N LEU A 75 -6.80 -8.70 -7.20
CA LEU A 75 -7.48 -9.99 -7.29
C LEU A 75 -8.69 -10.05 -6.36
N LEU A 76 -8.62 -9.47 -5.17
CA LEU A 76 -9.74 -9.44 -4.23
C LEU A 76 -10.92 -8.64 -4.80
N GLY A 77 -10.69 -7.44 -5.35
CA GLY A 77 -11.72 -6.60 -5.96
C GLY A 77 -12.42 -7.32 -7.12
N ILE A 78 -11.64 -7.89 -8.02
CA ILE A 78 -12.18 -8.68 -9.14
C ILE A 78 -12.93 -9.92 -8.65
N LEU A 79 -12.39 -10.67 -7.69
CA LEU A 79 -13.04 -11.86 -7.16
C LEU A 79 -14.42 -11.54 -6.58
N ILE A 80 -14.55 -10.48 -5.79
CA ILE A 80 -15.84 -10.02 -5.27
C ILE A 80 -16.82 -9.72 -6.41
N ALA A 81 -16.37 -9.04 -7.46
CA ALA A 81 -17.17 -8.74 -8.63
C ALA A 81 -17.62 -10.02 -9.36
N LEU A 82 -16.72 -10.99 -9.55
CA LEU A 82 -17.01 -12.26 -10.20
C LEU A 82 -18.02 -13.09 -9.40
N VAL A 83 -17.86 -13.16 -8.07
CA VAL A 83 -18.84 -13.83 -7.18
C VAL A 83 -20.22 -13.18 -7.28
N TYR A 84 -20.29 -11.85 -7.29
CA TYR A 84 -21.54 -11.14 -7.50
C TYR A 84 -22.18 -11.48 -8.86
N LEU A 85 -21.39 -11.54 -9.94
CA LEU A 85 -21.88 -11.88 -11.28
C LEU A 85 -22.39 -13.33 -11.37
N VAL A 86 -21.77 -14.27 -10.65
CA VAL A 86 -22.27 -15.65 -10.50
C VAL A 86 -23.64 -15.64 -9.83
N GLY A 87 -23.80 -14.95 -8.71
CA GLY A 87 -25.08 -14.82 -8.00
C GLY A 87 -26.19 -14.20 -8.85
N LYS A 88 -25.84 -13.29 -9.77
CA LYS A 88 -26.76 -12.68 -10.72
C LYS A 88 -26.91 -13.46 -12.03
N LYS A 89 -26.30 -14.63 -12.18
CA LYS A 89 -26.33 -15.50 -13.38
C LYS A 89 -25.88 -14.78 -14.67
N LYS A 90 -24.96 -13.81 -14.56
CA LYS A 90 -24.45 -13.00 -15.67
C LYS A 90 -23.21 -13.64 -16.31
N TYR A 91 -23.29 -14.86 -16.77
CA TYR A 91 -22.16 -15.69 -17.21
C TYR A 91 -21.29 -15.09 -18.32
N LYS A 92 -21.88 -14.33 -19.27
CA LYS A 92 -21.08 -13.63 -20.31
C LYS A 92 -20.14 -12.58 -19.72
N LYS A 93 -20.63 -11.82 -18.72
CA LYS A 93 -19.82 -10.82 -18.02
C LYS A 93 -18.77 -11.49 -17.15
N LEU A 94 -19.14 -12.58 -16.48
CA LEU A 94 -18.23 -13.41 -15.71
C LEU A 94 -17.06 -13.87 -16.58
N LEU A 95 -17.34 -14.48 -17.72
CA LEU A 95 -16.31 -14.96 -18.66
C LEU A 95 -15.40 -13.82 -19.11
N LEU A 96 -15.96 -12.68 -19.54
CA LEU A 96 -15.16 -11.55 -20.01
C LEU A 96 -14.30 -10.93 -18.89
N GLY A 97 -14.86 -10.78 -17.67
CA GLY A 97 -14.10 -10.33 -16.51
C GLY A 97 -12.95 -11.28 -16.18
N SER A 98 -13.18 -12.60 -16.20
CA SER A 98 -12.14 -13.60 -15.98
C SER A 98 -11.05 -13.56 -17.04
N VAL A 99 -11.42 -13.40 -18.32
CA VAL A 99 -10.45 -13.28 -19.43
C VAL A 99 -9.58 -12.02 -19.25
N VAL A 100 -10.19 -10.88 -18.93
CA VAL A 100 -9.45 -9.63 -18.67
C VAL A 100 -8.46 -9.80 -17.52
N THR A 101 -8.89 -10.42 -16.44
CA THR A 101 -8.03 -10.69 -15.27
C THR A 101 -6.89 -11.64 -15.64
N LEU A 102 -7.17 -12.70 -16.37
CA LEU A 102 -6.15 -13.65 -16.82
C LEU A 102 -5.12 -12.97 -17.73
N CYS A 103 -5.56 -12.12 -18.67
CA CYS A 103 -4.65 -11.36 -19.53
C CYS A 103 -3.77 -10.40 -18.69
N ALA A 104 -4.32 -9.73 -17.69
CA ALA A 104 -3.55 -8.87 -16.80
C ALA A 104 -2.51 -9.66 -15.99
N LEU A 105 -2.88 -10.85 -15.49
CA LEU A 105 -1.96 -11.77 -14.80
C LEU A 105 -0.81 -12.24 -15.70
N VAL A 106 -1.13 -12.63 -16.94
CA VAL A 106 -0.10 -13.04 -17.92
C VAL A 106 0.84 -11.89 -18.23
N LEU A 107 0.32 -10.68 -18.43
CA LEU A 107 1.15 -9.49 -18.66
C LEU A 107 2.04 -9.20 -17.44
N ASN A 108 1.49 -9.26 -16.23
CA ASN A 108 2.26 -9.04 -14.99
C ASN A 108 3.38 -10.09 -14.87
N GLY A 109 3.07 -11.37 -15.07
CA GLY A 109 4.08 -12.44 -15.05
C GLY A 109 5.14 -12.27 -16.14
N THR A 110 4.75 -11.82 -17.32
CA THR A 110 5.69 -11.55 -18.43
C THR A 110 6.64 -10.40 -18.07
N VAL A 111 6.12 -9.32 -17.51
CA VAL A 111 6.96 -8.18 -17.08
C VAL A 111 7.91 -8.58 -15.97
N SER A 112 7.46 -9.36 -14.98
CA SER A 112 8.32 -9.89 -13.93
C SER A 112 9.41 -10.79 -14.50
N TYR A 113 9.05 -11.73 -15.39
CA TYR A 113 10.00 -12.63 -16.02
C TYR A 113 11.06 -11.88 -16.86
N VAL A 114 10.63 -10.90 -17.66
CA VAL A 114 11.57 -10.05 -18.44
C VAL A 114 12.44 -9.23 -17.52
N GLY A 115 11.89 -8.66 -16.45
CA GLY A 115 12.64 -7.92 -15.44
C GLY A 115 13.78 -8.75 -14.85
N GLU A 116 13.46 -9.94 -14.36
CA GLU A 116 14.41 -10.82 -13.68
C GLU A 116 15.42 -11.49 -14.63
N HIS A 117 14.95 -12.03 -15.76
CA HIS A 117 15.79 -12.88 -16.60
C HIS A 117 16.45 -12.14 -17.76
N VAL A 118 15.81 -11.11 -18.32
CA VAL A 118 16.35 -10.35 -19.46
C VAL A 118 17.07 -9.10 -19.02
N LEU A 119 16.42 -8.30 -18.15
CA LEU A 119 16.97 -7.05 -17.65
C LEU A 119 17.87 -7.24 -16.44
N LYS A 120 17.90 -8.45 -15.87
CA LYS A 120 18.69 -8.80 -14.66
C LYS A 120 18.43 -7.83 -13.50
N ALA A 121 17.17 -7.41 -13.34
CA ALA A 121 16.76 -6.61 -12.21
C ALA A 121 16.99 -7.39 -10.92
N GLU A 122 17.61 -6.76 -9.94
CA GLU A 122 17.79 -7.37 -8.64
C GLU A 122 16.42 -7.62 -7.98
N PRO A 123 16.18 -8.82 -7.45
CA PRO A 123 14.94 -9.11 -6.73
C PRO A 123 14.85 -8.22 -5.48
N ASN A 124 13.62 -7.91 -5.07
CA ASN A 124 13.44 -7.21 -3.81
C ASN A 124 14.05 -8.03 -2.66
N PRO A 125 14.79 -7.41 -1.74
CA PRO A 125 15.30 -8.11 -0.58
C PRO A 125 14.18 -8.82 0.19
N ALA A 126 14.44 -10.03 0.68
CA ALA A 126 13.44 -10.87 1.31
C ALA A 126 12.72 -10.17 2.48
N TYR A 127 13.44 -9.39 3.28
CA TYR A 127 12.87 -8.64 4.40
C TYR A 127 11.71 -7.69 4.01
N VAL A 128 11.70 -7.19 2.76
CA VAL A 128 10.63 -6.30 2.28
C VAL A 128 9.27 -6.99 2.28
N THR A 129 9.25 -8.30 1.99
CA THR A 129 8.04 -9.13 2.02
C THR A 129 7.51 -9.31 3.44
N TYR A 130 8.39 -9.33 4.43
CA TYR A 130 8.07 -9.59 5.82
C TYR A 130 7.94 -8.33 6.69
N GLY A 131 7.87 -7.15 6.09
CA GLY A 131 7.78 -5.88 6.83
C GLY A 131 6.57 -5.80 7.76
N SER A 132 5.38 -6.18 7.30
CA SER A 132 4.18 -6.23 8.16
C SER A 132 4.27 -7.28 9.27
N PRO A 133 4.69 -8.53 9.01
CA PRO A 133 5.02 -9.48 10.06
C PRO A 133 5.97 -8.96 11.13
N LEU A 134 7.09 -8.36 10.74
CA LEU A 134 8.08 -7.80 11.67
C LEU A 134 7.49 -6.68 12.53
N TYR A 135 6.71 -5.79 11.92
CA TYR A 135 6.00 -4.73 12.64
C TYR A 135 5.02 -5.29 13.67
N MET A 136 4.21 -6.30 13.31
CA MET A 136 3.23 -6.90 14.21
C MET A 136 3.88 -7.62 15.39
N ILE A 137 4.99 -8.30 15.16
CA ILE A 137 5.77 -8.95 16.23
C ILE A 137 6.35 -7.89 17.17
N SER A 138 6.93 -6.82 16.63
CA SER A 138 7.45 -5.71 17.43
C SER A 138 6.35 -5.04 18.27
N ALA A 139 5.15 -4.88 17.70
CA ALA A 139 3.99 -4.38 18.43
C ALA A 139 3.54 -5.33 19.53
N ALA A 140 3.53 -6.65 19.28
CA ALA A 140 3.14 -7.64 20.24
C ALA A 140 4.09 -7.65 21.46
N VAL A 141 5.39 -7.63 21.21
CA VAL A 141 6.40 -7.53 22.28
C VAL A 141 6.26 -6.20 23.04
N HIS A 142 6.06 -5.09 22.35
CA HIS A 142 5.86 -3.76 22.97
C HIS A 142 4.67 -3.73 23.91
N ASP A 143 3.57 -4.37 23.54
CA ASP A 143 2.33 -4.39 24.32
C ASP A 143 2.29 -5.53 25.34
N GLY A 144 3.37 -6.30 25.48
CA GLY A 144 3.50 -7.40 26.46
C GLY A 144 2.67 -8.62 26.14
N ILE A 145 2.37 -8.89 24.87
CA ILE A 145 1.74 -10.14 24.43
C ILE A 145 2.76 -11.26 24.57
N GLU A 146 2.40 -12.30 25.32
CA GLU A 146 3.22 -13.48 25.50
C GLU A 146 3.36 -14.25 24.17
N LEU A 147 4.61 -14.54 23.79
CA LEU A 147 4.96 -15.36 22.64
C LEU A 147 5.39 -16.76 23.13
N ASP A 148 5.28 -17.75 22.26
CA ASP A 148 5.78 -19.11 22.55
C ASP A 148 7.30 -19.09 22.78
N GLU A 149 7.81 -19.94 23.69
CA GLU A 149 9.25 -19.99 24.02
C GLU A 149 10.14 -20.24 22.78
N ASN A 150 9.67 -21.08 21.84
CA ASN A 150 10.41 -21.32 20.61
C ASN A 150 10.46 -20.09 19.70
N ASP A 151 9.39 -19.29 19.70
CA ASP A 151 9.33 -18.05 18.93
C ASP A 151 10.23 -16.99 19.55
N VAL A 152 10.26 -16.88 20.88
CA VAL A 152 11.21 -16.05 21.60
C VAL A 152 12.65 -16.43 21.24
N ALA A 153 13.00 -17.72 21.30
CA ALA A 153 14.34 -18.20 20.96
C ALA A 153 14.73 -17.90 19.50
N LEU A 154 13.77 -17.89 18.58
CA LEU A 154 13.98 -17.49 17.18
C LEU A 154 14.23 -15.99 17.03
N LEU A 155 13.44 -15.17 17.73
CA LEU A 155 13.57 -13.71 17.69
C LEU A 155 14.89 -13.26 18.32
N GLU A 156 15.34 -13.94 19.37
CA GLU A 156 16.61 -13.68 20.06
C GLU A 156 17.83 -14.01 19.20
N GLN A 157 17.68 -14.82 18.17
CA GLN A 157 18.74 -14.96 17.17
C GLN A 157 19.04 -13.65 16.44
N VAL A 158 18.06 -12.74 16.31
CA VAL A 158 18.25 -11.44 15.65
C VAL A 158 18.73 -10.40 16.65
N MET A 159 17.99 -10.24 17.75
CA MET A 159 18.26 -9.28 18.83
C MET A 159 17.48 -9.68 20.10
N PRO A 160 17.90 -9.22 21.29
CA PRO A 160 17.19 -9.46 22.55
C PRO A 160 15.69 -9.13 22.46
N LEU A 161 14.85 -9.91 23.14
CA LEU A 161 13.40 -9.80 23.01
C LEU A 161 12.90 -8.39 23.36
N ASP A 162 13.43 -7.77 24.40
CA ASP A 162 13.05 -6.42 24.83
C ASP A 162 13.35 -5.35 23.76
N GLU A 163 14.38 -5.54 22.95
CA GLU A 163 14.73 -4.62 21.86
C GLU A 163 13.72 -4.68 20.72
N TRP A 164 12.99 -5.79 20.53
CA TRP A 164 11.91 -5.86 19.55
C TRP A 164 10.79 -4.87 19.85
N GLY A 165 10.44 -4.69 21.12
CA GLY A 165 9.48 -3.67 21.53
C GLY A 165 9.96 -2.23 21.30
N ASN A 166 11.26 -1.99 21.39
CA ASN A 166 11.86 -0.66 21.19
C ASN A 166 11.88 -0.20 19.73
N VAL A 167 11.91 -1.13 18.76
CA VAL A 167 11.84 -0.79 17.33
C VAL A 167 10.41 -0.53 16.86
N TYR A 168 9.41 -0.89 17.67
CA TYR A 168 8.02 -0.59 17.35
C TYR A 168 7.76 0.91 17.24
N ASN A 169 7.01 1.29 16.22
CA ASN A 169 6.45 2.62 16.07
C ASN A 169 5.01 2.48 15.62
N LYS A 170 4.09 2.97 16.44
CA LYS A 170 2.64 2.82 16.25
C LYS A 170 2.18 3.17 14.83
N TYR A 171 2.80 4.16 14.21
CA TYR A 171 2.35 4.70 12.93
C TYR A 171 3.30 4.40 11.76
N TRP A 172 4.48 3.83 12.04
CA TRP A 172 5.53 3.67 11.02
C TRP A 172 6.10 2.25 10.98
N ILE A 173 5.60 1.46 10.03
CA ILE A 173 6.03 0.06 9.82
C ILE A 173 7.53 -0.04 9.54
N ASP A 174 8.08 0.96 8.86
CA ASP A 174 9.45 0.96 8.40
C ASP A 174 10.49 0.98 9.53
N ASP A 175 10.14 1.48 10.71
CA ASP A 175 11.01 1.46 11.89
C ASP A 175 11.40 0.02 12.29
N ALA A 176 10.49 -0.93 12.14
CA ALA A 176 10.70 -2.34 12.46
C ALA A 176 11.12 -3.19 11.25
N SER A 177 11.16 -2.62 10.04
CA SER A 177 11.29 -3.42 8.82
C SER A 177 12.22 -2.84 7.75
N ARG A 178 12.91 -1.74 7.99
CA ARG A 178 13.78 -1.11 7.01
C ARG A 178 15.18 -0.88 7.55
N THR A 179 16.17 -0.93 6.67
CA THR A 179 17.59 -0.71 7.01
C THR A 179 17.86 0.67 7.61
N TRP A 180 17.05 1.65 7.28
CA TRP A 180 17.09 3.02 7.80
C TRP A 180 16.13 3.28 8.98
N GLY A 181 15.32 2.27 9.35
CA GLY A 181 14.45 2.33 10.52
C GLY A 181 15.20 2.08 11.82
N LYS A 182 14.49 2.08 12.94
CA LYS A 182 15.08 1.84 14.28
C LYS A 182 15.74 0.46 14.40
N ILE A 183 15.26 -0.53 13.65
CA ILE A 183 15.86 -1.87 13.64
C ILE A 183 17.30 -1.87 13.12
N GLY A 184 17.59 -1.01 12.16
CA GLY A 184 18.95 -0.83 11.62
C GLY A 184 19.37 -1.86 10.57
N ALA A 185 20.39 -1.49 9.79
CA ALA A 185 20.86 -2.29 8.65
C ALA A 185 21.45 -3.65 9.04
N GLU A 186 22.17 -3.74 10.15
CA GLU A 186 22.83 -4.96 10.61
C GLU A 186 21.80 -6.05 10.96
N ARG A 187 20.74 -5.71 11.71
CA ARG A 187 19.68 -6.64 12.08
C ARG A 187 18.84 -7.06 10.88
N ILE A 188 18.59 -6.13 9.97
CA ILE A 188 17.91 -6.46 8.70
C ILE A 188 18.74 -7.42 7.85
N ALA A 189 20.04 -7.25 7.77
CA ALA A 189 20.92 -8.19 7.08
C ALA A 189 20.87 -9.60 7.72
N LYS A 190 20.85 -9.67 9.05
CA LYS A 190 20.71 -10.93 9.78
C LYS A 190 19.35 -11.59 9.56
N ILE A 191 18.25 -10.81 9.56
CA ILE A 191 16.91 -11.28 9.22
C ILE A 191 16.88 -11.87 7.80
N ASN A 192 17.48 -11.18 6.83
CA ASN A 192 17.58 -11.68 5.46
C ASN A 192 18.29 -13.03 5.39
N ASP A 193 19.43 -13.15 6.05
CA ASP A 193 20.21 -14.37 6.10
C ASP A 193 19.41 -15.54 6.70
N LEU A 194 18.69 -15.31 7.79
CA LEU A 194 17.81 -16.30 8.42
C LEU A 194 16.62 -16.68 7.52
N ILE A 195 16.04 -15.73 6.79
CA ILE A 195 14.95 -16.01 5.84
C ILE A 195 15.44 -16.93 4.72
N GLU A 196 16.62 -16.67 4.17
CA GLU A 196 17.16 -17.41 3.04
C GLU A 196 17.68 -18.80 3.44
N LYS A 197 18.34 -18.92 4.58
CA LYS A 197 18.99 -20.16 5.00
C LYS A 197 18.11 -21.06 5.87
N GLU A 198 17.30 -20.50 6.75
CA GLU A 198 16.61 -21.24 7.81
C GLU A 198 15.08 -21.22 7.69
N GLY A 199 14.54 -20.58 6.64
CA GLY A 199 13.11 -20.51 6.45
C GLY A 199 12.38 -19.65 7.50
N PHE A 200 13.08 -18.73 8.16
CA PHE A 200 12.59 -17.82 9.18
C PHE A 200 11.33 -17.05 8.73
N GLY A 201 11.21 -16.74 7.44
CA GLY A 201 10.03 -16.10 6.88
C GLY A 201 8.72 -16.87 7.11
N LYS A 202 8.74 -18.20 7.04
CA LYS A 202 7.55 -19.03 7.35
C LYS A 202 7.18 -18.93 8.81
N GLN A 203 8.17 -18.88 9.69
CA GLN A 203 7.97 -18.75 11.12
C GLN A 203 7.40 -17.38 11.49
N LEU A 204 7.89 -16.29 10.85
CA LEU A 204 7.30 -14.96 11.01
C LEU A 204 5.82 -14.92 10.61
N ILE A 205 5.44 -15.60 9.52
CA ILE A 205 4.02 -15.70 9.11
C ILE A 205 3.21 -16.51 10.13
N ARG A 206 3.76 -17.63 10.63
CA ARG A 206 3.11 -18.46 11.66
C ARG A 206 2.86 -17.65 12.93
N MET A 207 3.88 -16.99 13.48
CA MET A 207 3.76 -16.13 14.66
C MET A 207 2.66 -15.06 14.47
N ASN A 208 2.63 -14.43 13.29
CA ASN A 208 1.58 -13.46 13.00
C ASN A 208 0.18 -14.07 12.94
N ALA A 209 0.04 -15.27 12.38
CA ALA A 209 -1.23 -15.99 12.37
C ALA A 209 -1.68 -16.35 13.79
N GLU A 210 -0.79 -16.78 14.67
CA GLU A 210 -1.06 -17.07 16.08
C GLU A 210 -1.49 -15.81 16.84
N ILE A 211 -0.77 -14.69 16.67
CA ILE A 211 -1.17 -13.38 17.22
C ILE A 211 -2.57 -12.98 16.74
N PHE A 212 -2.86 -13.15 15.45
CA PHE A 212 -4.18 -12.85 14.90
C PHE A 212 -5.29 -13.73 15.51
N ILE A 213 -5.05 -15.04 15.64
CA ILE A 213 -6.04 -15.98 16.15
C ILE A 213 -6.33 -15.74 17.63
N HIS A 214 -5.30 -15.51 18.43
CA HIS A 214 -5.44 -15.34 19.88
C HIS A 214 -5.79 -13.91 20.31
N HIS A 215 -5.37 -12.91 19.52
CA HIS A 215 -5.54 -11.47 19.82
C HIS A 215 -6.10 -10.68 18.61
N PRO A 216 -7.29 -11.05 18.06
CA PRO A 216 -7.81 -10.43 16.82
C PRO A 216 -8.07 -8.93 16.97
N GLY A 217 -8.51 -8.47 18.14
CA GLY A 217 -8.73 -7.05 18.41
C GLY A 217 -7.45 -6.23 18.41
N PHE A 218 -6.39 -6.77 19.03
CA PHE A 218 -5.04 -6.20 18.97
C PHE A 218 -4.59 -6.09 17.51
N TYR A 219 -4.62 -7.21 16.79
CA TYR A 219 -4.16 -7.28 15.41
C TYR A 219 -4.87 -6.26 14.50
N ALA A 220 -6.20 -6.16 14.61
CA ALA A 220 -7.00 -5.20 13.86
C ALA A 220 -6.62 -3.74 14.20
N SER A 221 -6.43 -3.41 15.48
CA SER A 221 -6.02 -2.07 15.90
C SER A 221 -4.65 -1.69 15.34
N ARG A 222 -3.69 -2.62 15.35
CA ARG A 222 -2.33 -2.40 14.84
C ARG A 222 -2.26 -2.30 13.32
N LEU A 223 -3.20 -2.89 12.58
CA LEU A 223 -3.35 -2.65 11.14
C LEU A 223 -3.90 -1.26 10.83
N LEU A 224 -4.79 -0.74 11.70
CA LEU A 224 -5.38 0.59 11.52
C LEU A 224 -4.40 1.72 11.84
N ASP A 225 -3.51 1.52 12.80
CA ASP A 225 -2.56 2.54 13.25
C ASP A 225 -1.68 3.10 12.11
N PRO A 226 -0.96 2.29 11.31
CA PRO A 226 -0.16 2.80 10.19
C PRO A 226 -0.99 3.40 9.05
N SER A 227 -2.27 3.04 8.97
CA SER A 227 -3.18 3.60 7.97
C SER A 227 -3.89 4.87 8.42
N SER A 228 -3.57 5.38 9.61
CA SER A 228 -4.22 6.53 10.23
C SER A 228 -4.29 7.77 9.33
N ILE A 229 -3.27 8.02 8.53
CA ILE A 229 -3.22 9.11 7.56
C ILE A 229 -4.37 9.07 6.54
N LEU A 230 -4.95 7.88 6.27
CA LEU A 230 -6.01 7.69 5.29
C LEU A 230 -7.41 7.98 5.83
N TRP A 231 -7.61 7.82 7.15
CA TRP A 231 -8.95 7.89 7.74
C TRP A 231 -9.09 8.91 8.89
N GLN A 232 -8.01 9.34 9.51
CA GLN A 232 -8.06 10.37 10.54
C GLN A 232 -8.17 11.77 9.91
N ILE A 233 -9.02 12.61 10.51
CA ILE A 233 -9.28 13.98 10.06
C ILE A 233 -8.22 14.93 10.59
N ALA A 234 -7.90 14.83 11.90
CA ALA A 234 -6.87 15.65 12.54
C ALA A 234 -5.57 14.86 12.67
N GLN A 235 -4.45 15.57 12.65
CA GLN A 235 -3.16 14.96 12.90
C GLN A 235 -3.07 14.52 14.37
N PRO A 236 -3.07 13.21 14.68
CA PRO A 236 -2.57 12.76 15.95
C PRO A 236 -1.07 13.06 15.98
N ASN A 237 -0.46 13.04 17.18
CA ASN A 237 0.99 13.08 17.31
C ASN A 237 1.63 11.77 16.80
N ASP A 238 1.33 11.43 15.55
CA ASP A 238 1.71 10.17 14.92
C ASP A 238 3.08 10.23 14.21
N GLY A 239 3.73 11.37 14.23
CA GLY A 239 5.01 11.57 13.54
C GLY A 239 4.90 11.56 12.02
N TYR A 240 3.72 11.30 11.45
CA TYR A 240 3.48 11.47 10.04
C TYR A 240 3.40 12.96 9.68
N ASN A 241 4.50 13.56 9.70
CA ASN A 241 4.72 14.80 8.98
C ASN A 241 4.99 14.41 7.53
N TRP A 242 3.96 14.41 6.73
CA TRP A 242 4.07 14.14 5.34
C TRP A 242 5.26 14.68 4.69
N ALA A 243 5.80 13.96 3.82
CA ALA A 243 6.99 14.27 3.15
C ALA A 243 6.69 14.98 1.85
N LEU A 244 7.00 16.24 1.80
CA LEU A 244 7.44 16.86 0.57
C LEU A 244 8.59 15.97 0.04
N VAL A 245 8.35 15.28 -1.06
CA VAL A 245 9.38 14.47 -1.70
C VAL A 245 10.50 15.43 -2.11
N ASN A 246 11.55 15.48 -1.31
CA ASN A 246 12.75 16.17 -1.66
C ASN A 246 13.50 15.26 -2.62
N VAL A 247 13.32 15.51 -3.91
CA VAL A 247 14.14 14.85 -4.92
C VAL A 247 15.54 15.41 -4.76
N ALA A 248 16.47 14.56 -4.33
CA ALA A 248 17.88 14.96 -4.27
C ALA A 248 18.31 15.46 -5.65
N PRO A 249 19.06 16.58 -5.73
CA PRO A 249 19.59 17.05 -6.99
C PRO A 249 20.40 15.95 -7.63
N ASN A 250 20.03 15.53 -8.82
CA ASN A 250 20.86 14.65 -9.63
C ASN A 250 21.21 15.35 -10.94
N GLU A 251 22.30 14.92 -11.59
CA GLU A 251 22.86 15.58 -12.76
C GLU A 251 21.93 15.65 -13.98
N GLY A 252 20.78 14.97 -13.96
CA GLY A 252 19.80 14.93 -15.07
C GLY A 252 18.51 15.71 -14.83
N ILE A 253 18.21 16.12 -13.60
CA ILE A 253 16.93 16.76 -13.25
C ILE A 253 17.14 18.22 -12.87
N THR A 254 16.69 19.12 -13.72
CA THR A 254 16.63 20.55 -13.39
C THR A 254 15.23 20.94 -12.97
N TYR A 255 15.11 21.57 -11.83
CA TYR A 255 13.85 22.13 -11.31
C TYR A 255 13.40 23.32 -12.17
N LYS A 256 12.70 23.05 -13.28
CA LYS A 256 12.20 24.06 -14.21
C LYS A 256 10.67 24.04 -14.29
N GLY A 257 10.09 25.12 -14.80
CA GLY A 257 8.64 25.21 -15.05
C GLY A 257 7.80 25.39 -13.78
N ALA A 258 6.76 24.60 -13.61
CA ALA A 258 5.80 24.74 -12.51
C ALA A 258 6.32 24.20 -11.14
N TYR A 259 7.45 23.50 -11.11
CA TYR A 259 7.98 22.86 -9.89
C TYR A 259 8.18 23.84 -8.72
N PRO A 260 8.81 25.02 -8.89
CA PRO A 260 8.98 25.97 -7.78
C PRO A 260 7.64 26.48 -7.24
N ILE A 261 6.64 26.66 -8.09
CA ILE A 261 5.30 27.10 -7.68
C ILE A 261 4.64 26.03 -6.84
N ILE A 262 4.71 24.77 -7.28
CA ILE A 262 4.15 23.60 -6.58
C ILE A 262 4.84 23.38 -5.24
N GLN A 263 6.18 23.50 -5.19
CA GLN A 263 6.95 23.38 -3.98
C GLN A 263 6.61 24.48 -2.96
N ASN A 264 6.53 25.74 -3.41
CA ASN A 264 6.17 26.86 -2.54
C ASN A 264 4.75 26.71 -1.98
N TYR A 265 3.79 26.27 -2.81
CA TYR A 265 2.43 25.99 -2.35
C TYR A 265 2.41 24.82 -1.35
N GLY A 266 3.16 23.76 -1.62
CA GLY A 266 3.34 22.65 -0.69
C GLY A 266 3.91 23.08 0.66
N MET A 267 4.96 23.89 0.64
CA MET A 267 5.55 24.44 1.87
C MET A 267 4.58 25.35 2.63
N PHE A 268 3.81 26.16 1.92
CA PHE A 268 2.78 27.00 2.54
C PHE A 268 1.70 26.19 3.24
N THR A 269 1.17 25.17 2.57
CA THR A 269 0.15 24.28 3.18
C THR A 269 0.72 23.47 4.35
N PHE A 270 2.01 23.19 4.34
CA PHE A 270 2.70 22.46 5.38
C PHE A 270 2.97 23.29 6.65
N GLN A 271 3.15 24.59 6.52
CA GLN A 271 3.43 25.47 7.67
C GLN A 271 2.22 25.72 8.59
N SER A 272 1.00 25.46 8.12
CA SER A 272 -0.22 25.64 8.89
C SER A 272 -0.80 24.28 9.30
N PRO A 273 -0.97 23.98 10.61
CA PRO A 273 -1.59 22.74 11.07
C PRO A 273 -2.95 22.45 10.43
N ILE A 274 -3.78 23.49 10.29
CA ILE A 274 -5.11 23.37 9.67
C ILE A 274 -4.98 22.99 8.18
N LEU A 275 -4.05 23.61 7.44
CA LEU A 275 -3.83 23.30 6.04
C LEU A 275 -3.17 21.94 5.86
N GLN A 276 -2.31 21.51 6.79
CA GLN A 276 -1.78 20.16 6.82
C GLN A 276 -2.92 19.14 6.88
N ASP A 277 -3.81 19.28 7.83
CA ASP A 277 -4.93 18.37 7.99
C ASP A 277 -5.84 18.36 6.74
N LEU A 278 -6.18 19.52 6.20
CA LEU A 278 -7.05 19.65 5.03
C LEU A 278 -6.42 19.13 3.74
N CYS A 279 -5.14 19.41 3.51
CA CYS A 279 -4.48 19.15 2.22
C CYS A 279 -3.75 17.80 2.16
N TRP A 280 -3.31 17.28 3.32
CA TRP A 280 -2.40 16.14 3.35
C TRP A 280 -2.99 14.88 3.98
N ARG A 281 -4.16 14.98 4.65
CA ARG A 281 -4.81 13.81 5.22
C ARG A 281 -5.98 13.30 4.38
N GLY A 282 -5.97 12.01 4.12
CA GLY A 282 -7.00 11.34 3.35
C GLY A 282 -8.35 11.27 4.06
N GLY A 283 -8.39 11.42 5.40
CA GLY A 283 -9.61 11.33 6.19
C GLY A 283 -10.71 12.30 5.77
N TYR A 284 -10.36 13.52 5.38
CA TYR A 284 -11.35 14.45 4.81
C TYR A 284 -11.94 13.96 3.49
N CYS A 285 -11.09 13.43 2.61
CA CYS A 285 -11.56 12.86 1.34
C CYS A 285 -12.49 11.67 1.57
N LEU A 286 -12.14 10.80 2.51
CA LEU A 286 -12.98 9.66 2.91
C LEU A 286 -14.31 10.11 3.51
N PHE A 287 -14.29 11.11 4.40
CA PHE A 287 -15.50 11.68 5.00
C PHE A 287 -16.44 12.24 3.95
N PHE A 288 -15.93 13.06 3.03
CA PHE A 288 -16.74 13.60 1.93
C PHE A 288 -17.23 12.52 0.97
N LEU A 289 -16.43 11.45 0.73
CA LEU A 289 -16.87 10.31 -0.06
C LEU A 289 -18.05 9.60 0.60
N ILE A 290 -17.98 9.32 1.91
CA ILE A 290 -19.06 8.67 2.66
C ILE A 290 -20.35 9.50 2.60
N ILE A 291 -20.27 10.82 2.84
CA ILE A 291 -21.42 11.71 2.74
C ILE A 291 -22.01 11.67 1.32
N SER A 292 -21.15 11.71 0.29
CA SER A 292 -21.61 11.73 -1.10
C SER A 292 -22.30 10.45 -1.55
N VAL A 293 -22.01 9.34 -0.90
CA VAL A 293 -22.65 8.04 -1.18
C VAL A 293 -23.95 7.90 -0.38
N ALA A 294 -24.07 8.59 0.78
CA ALA A 294 -25.24 8.55 1.65
C ALA A 294 -26.38 9.48 1.19
N ILE A 295 -26.10 10.47 0.30
CA ILE A 295 -27.07 11.39 -0.31
C ILE A 295 -27.43 10.89 -1.72
#